data_9fa1e5ae6a2d425412a7bb4f2856bfb3
#
_entry.id   9fa1e5ae6a2d425412a7bb4f2856bfb3
#
_cell.length_a   1.000
_cell.length_b   1.000
_cell.length_c   1.000
_cell.angle_alpha   90.00
_cell.angle_beta   90.00
_cell.angle_gamma   90.00
#
_symmetry.space_group_name_H-M   'P 1'
#
loop_
_entity.id
_entity.type
_entity.pdbx_description
1 polymer ?
#
loop_
_entity_poly.entity_id
_entity_poly.type
_entity_poly.pdbx_seq_one_letter_code
_entity_poly.pdbx_strand_id
1 'polypeptide(L)'
;MKRSILALASGAFILGAAEFVMMGILPQTATAMHVSIPAAGHYISAYAIGVCVGTLILVFGRKVPPKHLIILFMAIALVGNTLSAVSFCSPMLLVARFISGLPHGAFFGTATLIAKTLADKGKEAQSVSMMVMGQTVANMLGVPAGTLLAEAMSWRLAFAILAAWALMTIVVVISWVPSIDPIKDAGIKGQFRFLTHPGPWLILLAVFFGNSGIFCWWSYVSPWLQKTGGWSATMVPMLMVLAGLGMVVGGI
;
A
#
# COMPACT_ATOMS: atom_id res chain seq x y z
N MET A 1 -17.02 -2.73 17.02
CA MET A 1 -16.87 -1.81 15.89
C MET A 1 -15.48 -1.12 15.85
N LYS A 2 -15.12 -0.24 16.80
CA LYS A 2 -13.84 0.51 16.76
C LYS A 2 -12.60 -0.38 16.59
N ARG A 3 -12.51 -1.52 17.31
CA ARG A 3 -11.37 -2.45 17.22
C ARG A 3 -11.21 -3.06 15.83
N SER A 4 -12.33 -3.48 15.19
CA SER A 4 -12.27 -4.06 13.84
C SER A 4 -11.80 -3.03 12.79
N ILE A 5 -12.26 -1.78 12.88
CA ILE A 5 -11.82 -0.69 11.99
C ILE A 5 -10.33 -0.40 12.20
N LEU A 6 -9.84 -0.40 13.47
CA LEU A 6 -8.41 -0.23 13.75
C LEU A 6 -7.56 -1.38 13.18
N ALA A 7 -8.05 -2.62 13.23
CA ALA A 7 -7.38 -3.76 12.60
C ALA A 7 -7.24 -3.56 11.07
N LEU A 8 -8.30 -3.09 10.41
CA LEU A 8 -8.28 -2.79 8.98
C LEU A 8 -7.38 -1.58 8.67
N ALA A 9 -7.40 -0.54 9.49
CA ALA A 9 -6.52 0.63 9.35
C ALA A 9 -5.04 0.24 9.52
N SER A 10 -4.72 -0.72 10.40
CA SER A 10 -3.37 -1.29 10.52
C SER A 10 -2.91 -1.96 9.22
N GLY A 11 -3.79 -2.70 8.55
CA GLY A 11 -3.50 -3.28 7.24
C GLY A 11 -3.30 -2.21 6.15
N ALA A 12 -4.16 -1.19 6.12
CA ALA A 12 -4.02 -0.06 5.22
C ALA A 12 -2.69 0.69 5.45
N PHE A 13 -2.26 0.83 6.71
CA PHE A 13 -0.97 1.41 7.07
C PHE A 13 0.21 0.63 6.45
N ILE A 14 0.22 -0.70 6.60
CA ILE A 14 1.31 -1.54 6.05
C ILE A 14 1.40 -1.39 4.53
N LEU A 15 0.26 -1.48 3.85
CA LEU A 15 0.22 -1.44 2.40
C LEU A 15 0.64 -0.06 1.88
N GLY A 16 0.17 1.02 2.52
CA GLY A 16 0.61 2.37 2.20
C GLY A 16 2.11 2.58 2.47
N ALA A 17 2.60 2.16 3.64
CA ALA A 17 4.03 2.27 3.95
C ALA A 17 4.89 1.44 2.99
N ALA A 18 4.48 0.20 2.66
CA ALA A 18 5.21 -0.65 1.71
C ALA A 18 5.25 -0.07 0.30
N GLU A 19 4.20 0.63 -0.14
CA GLU A 19 4.16 1.32 -1.42
C GLU A 19 5.16 2.47 -1.47
N PHE A 20 5.04 3.40 -0.53
CA PHE A 20 5.71 4.69 -0.60
C PHE A 20 7.13 4.71 0.00
N VAL A 21 7.48 3.79 0.92
CA VAL A 21 8.81 3.77 1.53
C VAL A 21 9.92 3.60 0.48
N MET A 22 9.67 2.82 -0.57
CA MET A 22 10.64 2.61 -1.66
C MET A 22 11.04 3.92 -2.33
N MET A 23 10.13 4.88 -2.45
CA MET A 23 10.40 6.20 -3.04
C MET A 23 11.36 7.03 -2.18
N GLY A 24 11.27 6.91 -0.87
CA GLY A 24 12.17 7.55 0.08
C GLY A 24 13.57 6.94 0.12
N ILE A 25 13.66 5.60 -0.04
CA ILE A 25 14.91 4.84 0.09
C ILE A 25 15.54 4.45 -1.26
N LEU A 26 15.06 5.04 -2.36
CA LEU A 26 15.47 4.67 -3.72
C LEU A 26 16.99 4.78 -3.94
N PRO A 27 17.70 5.86 -3.50
CA PRO A 27 19.14 5.96 -3.68
C PRO A 27 19.92 4.87 -2.96
N GLN A 28 19.56 4.57 -1.70
CA GLN A 28 20.21 3.55 -0.87
C GLN A 28 20.02 2.16 -1.48
N THR A 29 18.81 1.89 -1.98
CA THR A 29 18.49 0.62 -2.63
C THR A 29 19.23 0.47 -3.96
N ALA A 30 19.31 1.53 -4.78
CA ALA A 30 20.06 1.54 -6.04
C ALA A 30 21.55 1.22 -5.81
N THR A 31 22.15 1.87 -4.81
CA THR A 31 23.56 1.62 -4.44
C THR A 31 23.76 0.20 -3.96
N ALA A 32 22.90 -0.29 -3.06
CA ALA A 32 23.03 -1.64 -2.48
C ALA A 32 22.81 -2.76 -3.51
N MET A 33 22.02 -2.51 -4.55
CA MET A 33 21.74 -3.47 -5.62
C MET A 33 22.66 -3.29 -6.85
N HIS A 34 23.59 -2.35 -6.79
CA HIS A 34 24.52 -2.01 -7.88
C HIS A 34 23.81 -1.70 -9.20
N VAL A 35 22.71 -0.94 -9.13
CA VAL A 35 21.90 -0.51 -10.29
C VAL A 35 21.80 1.02 -10.35
N SER A 36 21.48 1.54 -11.53
CA SER A 36 21.19 2.97 -11.66
C SER A 36 19.89 3.35 -10.97
N ILE A 37 19.73 4.63 -10.60
CA ILE A 37 18.47 5.14 -10.01
C ILE A 37 17.25 4.89 -10.92
N PRO A 38 17.32 5.12 -12.25
CA PRO A 38 16.23 4.75 -13.15
C PRO A 38 15.90 3.25 -13.13
N ALA A 39 16.93 2.38 -13.07
CA ALA A 39 16.70 0.94 -12.95
C ALA A 39 16.07 0.56 -11.60
N ALA A 40 16.46 1.20 -10.50
CA ALA A 40 15.82 1.01 -9.20
C ALA A 40 14.34 1.46 -9.19
N GLY A 41 13.95 2.42 -10.03
CA GLY A 41 12.55 2.79 -10.23
C GLY A 41 11.65 1.64 -10.65
N HIS A 42 12.19 0.58 -11.27
CA HIS A 42 11.43 -0.63 -11.60
C HIS A 42 10.93 -1.39 -10.37
N TYR A 43 11.53 -1.20 -9.18
CA TYR A 43 11.00 -1.78 -7.93
C TYR A 43 9.65 -1.16 -7.53
N ILE A 44 9.45 0.13 -7.85
CA ILE A 44 8.18 0.84 -7.65
C ILE A 44 7.16 0.33 -8.69
N SER A 45 7.57 0.24 -9.96
CA SER A 45 6.73 -0.26 -11.04
C SER A 45 6.31 -1.72 -10.82
N ALA A 46 7.22 -2.58 -10.33
CA ALA A 46 6.91 -3.97 -10.02
C ALA A 46 5.80 -4.08 -8.95
N TYR A 47 5.87 -3.23 -7.90
CA TYR A 47 4.81 -3.15 -6.91
C TYR A 47 3.48 -2.71 -7.55
N ALA A 48 3.48 -1.67 -8.36
CA ALA A 48 2.28 -1.16 -9.02
C ALA A 48 1.64 -2.20 -9.97
N ILE A 49 2.45 -2.96 -10.71
CA ILE A 49 1.98 -4.09 -11.52
C ILE A 49 1.34 -5.16 -10.61
N GLY A 50 1.98 -5.45 -9.46
CA GLY A 50 1.42 -6.34 -8.46
C GLY A 50 0.05 -5.89 -7.98
N VAL A 51 -0.14 -4.58 -7.71
CA VAL A 51 -1.45 -4.01 -7.32
C VAL A 51 -2.50 -4.28 -8.40
N CYS A 52 -2.17 -4.03 -9.67
CA CYS A 52 -3.11 -4.28 -10.78
C CYS A 52 -3.48 -5.76 -10.89
N VAL A 53 -2.49 -6.66 -10.90
CA VAL A 53 -2.71 -8.10 -11.02
C VAL A 53 -3.46 -8.65 -9.81
N GLY A 54 -3.11 -8.18 -8.62
CA GLY A 54 -3.69 -8.64 -7.36
C GLY A 54 -5.17 -8.33 -7.20
N THR A 55 -5.70 -7.31 -7.88
CA THR A 55 -7.15 -7.04 -7.88
C THR A 55 -7.97 -8.20 -8.43
N LEU A 56 -7.38 -9.01 -9.31
CA LEU A 56 -8.02 -10.21 -9.84
C LEU A 56 -8.30 -11.26 -8.76
N ILE A 57 -7.58 -11.23 -7.64
CA ILE A 57 -7.84 -12.13 -6.50
C ILE A 57 -9.27 -11.96 -5.99
N LEU A 58 -9.85 -10.75 -6.07
CA LEU A 58 -11.25 -10.52 -5.68
C LEU A 58 -12.24 -11.25 -6.60
N VAL A 59 -11.93 -11.35 -7.88
CA VAL A 59 -12.78 -12.05 -8.84
C VAL A 59 -12.84 -13.53 -8.53
N PHE A 60 -11.69 -14.14 -8.20
CA PHE A 60 -11.61 -15.57 -7.87
C PHE A 60 -12.02 -15.85 -6.42
N GLY A 61 -11.72 -14.91 -5.51
CA GLY A 61 -11.99 -15.00 -4.07
C GLY A 61 -13.43 -14.67 -3.66
N ARG A 62 -14.33 -14.35 -4.60
CA ARG A 62 -15.69 -13.85 -4.32
C ARG A 62 -16.55 -14.72 -3.40
N LYS A 63 -16.28 -16.03 -3.34
CA LYS A 63 -16.97 -16.98 -2.44
C LYS A 63 -16.29 -17.15 -1.09
N VAL A 64 -15.12 -16.56 -0.89
CA VAL A 64 -14.36 -16.64 0.34
C VAL A 64 -14.88 -15.58 1.31
N PRO A 65 -15.08 -15.91 2.60
CA PRO A 65 -15.46 -14.92 3.60
C PRO A 65 -14.47 -13.76 3.64
N PRO A 66 -14.92 -12.49 3.71
CA PRO A 66 -14.06 -11.30 3.62
C PRO A 66 -12.93 -11.29 4.66
N LYS A 67 -13.18 -11.79 5.88
CA LYS A 67 -12.15 -11.92 6.90
C LYS A 67 -10.98 -12.79 6.46
N HIS A 68 -11.23 -13.93 5.82
CA HIS A 68 -10.18 -14.82 5.33
C HIS A 68 -9.39 -14.20 4.18
N LEU A 69 -10.06 -13.39 3.32
CA LEU A 69 -9.37 -12.63 2.29
C LEU A 69 -8.40 -11.60 2.90
N ILE A 70 -8.81 -10.87 3.93
CA ILE A 70 -7.91 -9.92 4.62
C ILE A 70 -6.70 -10.65 5.22
N ILE A 71 -6.90 -11.81 5.85
CA ILE A 71 -5.81 -12.62 6.39
C ILE A 71 -4.86 -13.06 5.27
N LEU A 72 -5.40 -13.55 4.15
CA LEU A 72 -4.61 -13.93 2.97
C LEU A 72 -3.80 -12.74 2.43
N PHE A 73 -4.41 -11.55 2.31
CA PHE A 73 -3.73 -10.35 1.84
C PHE A 73 -2.59 -9.94 2.77
N MET A 74 -2.79 -10.02 4.08
CA MET A 74 -1.73 -9.74 5.05
C MET A 74 -0.63 -10.81 5.04
N ALA A 75 -0.96 -12.07 4.78
CA ALA A 75 0.04 -13.13 4.61
C ALA A 75 0.89 -12.91 3.34
N ILE A 76 0.29 -12.49 2.23
CA ILE A 76 1.02 -12.13 1.01
C ILE A 76 1.92 -10.90 1.27
N ALA A 77 1.41 -9.88 1.98
CA ALA A 77 2.19 -8.71 2.37
C ALA A 77 3.38 -9.10 3.28
N LEU A 78 3.16 -9.99 4.25
CA LEU A 78 4.22 -10.55 5.10
C LEU A 78 5.32 -11.21 4.24
N VAL A 79 4.95 -12.11 3.36
CA VAL A 79 5.90 -12.81 2.47
C VAL A 79 6.65 -11.83 1.58
N GLY A 80 5.96 -10.93 0.90
CA GLY A 80 6.57 -9.97 0.01
C GLY A 80 7.53 -9.00 0.71
N ASN A 81 7.18 -8.49 1.90
CA ASN A 81 8.06 -7.63 2.67
C ASN A 81 9.24 -8.40 3.28
N THR A 82 9.03 -9.64 3.72
CA THR A 82 10.14 -10.51 4.17
C THR A 82 11.13 -10.77 3.03
N LEU A 83 10.65 -11.15 1.85
CA LEU A 83 11.50 -11.33 0.67
C LEU A 83 12.23 -10.04 0.29
N SER A 84 11.58 -8.88 0.40
CA SER A 84 12.22 -7.59 0.17
C SER A 84 13.35 -7.33 1.17
N ALA A 85 13.14 -7.62 2.44
CA ALA A 85 14.14 -7.44 3.50
C ALA A 85 15.38 -8.32 3.31
N VAL A 86 15.21 -9.56 2.84
CA VAL A 86 16.30 -10.52 2.64
C VAL A 86 16.87 -10.52 1.22
N SER A 87 16.42 -9.64 0.33
CA SER A 87 16.86 -9.58 -1.05
C SER A 87 18.37 -9.29 -1.16
N PHE A 88 19.07 -10.12 -1.89
CA PHE A 88 20.51 -9.99 -2.13
C PHE A 88 20.85 -9.62 -3.57
N CYS A 89 19.89 -9.62 -4.49
CA CYS A 89 20.07 -9.21 -5.88
C CYS A 89 18.83 -8.49 -6.42
N SER A 90 19.02 -7.67 -7.46
CA SER A 90 17.97 -6.86 -8.08
C SER A 90 16.76 -7.67 -8.58
N PRO A 91 16.93 -8.81 -9.30
CA PRO A 91 15.78 -9.62 -9.73
C PRO A 91 14.93 -10.15 -8.56
N MET A 92 15.57 -10.56 -7.46
CA MET A 92 14.86 -11.02 -6.28
C MET A 92 14.04 -9.91 -5.67
N LEU A 93 14.59 -8.69 -5.58
CA LEU A 93 13.86 -7.54 -5.08
C LEU A 93 12.68 -7.16 -5.99
N LEU A 94 12.83 -7.23 -7.31
CA LEU A 94 11.72 -7.02 -8.27
C LEU A 94 10.56 -7.99 -8.01
N VAL A 95 10.86 -9.29 -7.88
CA VAL A 95 9.83 -10.30 -7.58
C VAL A 95 9.21 -10.06 -6.21
N ALA A 96 10.01 -9.75 -5.20
CA ALA A 96 9.52 -9.45 -3.85
C ALA A 96 8.58 -8.23 -3.83
N ARG A 97 8.91 -7.19 -4.59
CA ARG A 97 8.07 -5.99 -4.72
C ARG A 97 6.76 -6.29 -5.45
N PHE A 98 6.81 -7.08 -6.52
CA PHE A 98 5.59 -7.54 -7.20
C PHE A 98 4.67 -8.30 -6.23
N ILE A 99 5.22 -9.27 -5.47
CA ILE A 99 4.45 -10.01 -4.47
C ILE A 99 3.87 -9.08 -3.40
N SER A 100 4.67 -8.12 -2.90
CA SER A 100 4.20 -7.12 -1.91
C SER A 100 3.03 -6.27 -2.43
N GLY A 101 2.97 -6.02 -3.74
CA GLY A 101 1.90 -5.23 -4.36
C GLY A 101 0.58 -5.99 -4.51
N LEU A 102 0.62 -7.32 -4.69
CA LEU A 102 -0.57 -8.13 -4.96
C LEU A 102 -1.76 -7.88 -4.01
N PRO A 103 -1.56 -7.75 -2.68
CA PRO A 103 -2.68 -7.58 -1.78
C PRO A 103 -3.30 -6.19 -1.80
N HIS A 104 -2.60 -5.15 -2.30
CA HIS A 104 -2.93 -3.75 -2.03
C HIS A 104 -4.34 -3.37 -2.50
N GLY A 105 -4.63 -3.43 -3.79
CA GLY A 105 -5.94 -3.04 -4.33
C GLY A 105 -7.09 -3.93 -3.81
N ALA A 106 -6.85 -5.24 -3.75
CA ALA A 106 -7.80 -6.22 -3.27
C ALA A 106 -8.12 -6.04 -1.77
N PHE A 107 -7.13 -5.68 -0.96
CA PHE A 107 -7.32 -5.37 0.45
C PHE A 107 -8.26 -4.19 0.65
N PHE A 108 -8.04 -3.05 -0.03
CA PHE A 108 -8.88 -1.86 0.13
C PHE A 108 -10.33 -2.12 -0.28
N GLY A 109 -10.56 -2.90 -1.34
CA GLY A 109 -11.91 -3.32 -1.73
C GLY A 109 -12.61 -4.14 -0.65
N THR A 110 -11.92 -5.18 -0.14
CA THR A 110 -12.46 -6.07 0.91
C THR A 110 -12.62 -5.35 2.24
N ALA A 111 -11.63 -4.53 2.64
CA ALA A 111 -11.66 -3.79 3.89
C ALA A 111 -12.77 -2.72 3.90
N THR A 112 -13.01 -2.04 2.76
CA THR A 112 -14.13 -1.11 2.59
C THR A 112 -15.47 -1.81 2.82
N LEU A 113 -15.63 -3.00 2.28
CA LEU A 113 -16.82 -3.80 2.46
C LEU A 113 -17.05 -4.15 3.94
N ILE A 114 -16.01 -4.70 4.60
CA ILE A 114 -16.07 -5.03 6.03
C ILE A 114 -16.38 -3.77 6.86
N ALA A 115 -15.72 -2.65 6.56
CA ALA A 115 -15.94 -1.38 7.25
C ALA A 115 -17.38 -0.90 7.13
N LYS A 116 -17.99 -0.98 5.95
CA LYS A 116 -19.40 -0.64 5.72
C LYS A 116 -20.33 -1.60 6.45
N THR A 117 -20.09 -2.91 6.38
CA THR A 117 -20.94 -3.93 7.00
C THR A 117 -20.95 -3.82 8.53
N LEU A 118 -19.81 -3.44 9.13
CA LEU A 118 -19.69 -3.28 10.58
C LEU A 118 -20.02 -1.87 11.08
N ALA A 119 -20.34 -0.93 10.20
CA ALA A 119 -20.68 0.43 10.56
C ALA A 119 -22.03 0.52 11.26
N ASP A 120 -22.18 1.48 12.16
CA ASP A 120 -23.49 1.89 12.65
C ASP A 120 -24.27 2.52 11.49
N LYS A 121 -25.59 2.40 11.51
CA LYS A 121 -26.47 2.95 10.47
C LYS A 121 -26.20 4.45 10.27
N GLY A 122 -25.93 4.85 9.04
CA GLY A 122 -25.60 6.24 8.66
C GLY A 122 -24.15 6.65 8.92
N LYS A 123 -23.26 5.74 9.40
CA LYS A 123 -21.83 6.02 9.65
C LYS A 123 -20.88 5.20 8.75
N GLU A 124 -21.41 4.68 7.64
CA GLU A 124 -20.67 3.82 6.73
C GLU A 124 -19.46 4.56 6.11
N ALA A 125 -19.69 5.81 5.66
CA ALA A 125 -18.62 6.64 5.09
C ALA A 125 -17.52 6.94 6.13
N GLN A 126 -17.93 7.28 7.37
CA GLN A 126 -16.99 7.53 8.46
C GLN A 126 -16.13 6.29 8.77
N SER A 127 -16.73 5.11 8.80
CA SER A 127 -15.99 3.86 9.06
C SER A 127 -14.97 3.56 7.97
N VAL A 128 -15.32 3.80 6.70
CA VAL A 128 -14.39 3.66 5.57
C VAL A 128 -13.26 4.69 5.66
N SER A 129 -13.57 5.96 5.93
CA SER A 129 -12.56 7.00 6.10
C SER A 129 -11.57 6.67 7.22
N MET A 130 -12.04 6.17 8.36
CA MET A 130 -11.18 5.73 9.47
C MET A 130 -10.28 4.56 9.07
N MET A 131 -10.74 3.64 8.24
CA MET A 131 -9.92 2.56 7.72
C MET A 131 -8.83 3.10 6.76
N VAL A 132 -9.20 3.96 5.80
CA VAL A 132 -8.27 4.56 4.83
C VAL A 132 -7.25 5.48 5.51
N MET A 133 -7.61 6.10 6.64
CA MET A 133 -6.70 6.94 7.42
C MET A 133 -5.40 6.22 7.80
N GLY A 134 -5.41 4.88 7.90
CA GLY A 134 -4.20 4.08 8.08
C GLY A 134 -3.15 4.35 6.99
N GLN A 135 -3.55 4.43 5.72
CA GLN A 135 -2.64 4.76 4.61
C GLN A 135 -2.15 6.21 4.68
N THR A 136 -3.01 7.15 5.06
CA THR A 136 -2.61 8.56 5.25
C THR A 136 -1.55 8.68 6.34
N VAL A 137 -1.73 7.98 7.47
CA VAL A 137 -0.72 7.94 8.55
C VAL A 137 0.57 7.28 8.07
N ALA A 138 0.49 6.24 7.23
CA ALA A 138 1.67 5.62 6.63
C ALA A 138 2.47 6.62 5.77
N ASN A 139 1.80 7.42 4.97
CA ASN A 139 2.46 8.43 4.15
C ASN A 139 3.11 9.53 4.99
N MET A 140 2.43 9.96 6.06
CA MET A 140 2.91 11.04 6.93
C MET A 140 4.06 10.60 7.85
N LEU A 141 4.00 9.39 8.40
CA LEU A 141 4.95 8.91 9.41
C LEU A 141 5.77 7.71 8.94
N GLY A 142 5.16 6.75 8.27
CA GLY A 142 5.78 5.48 7.89
C GLY A 142 6.89 5.67 6.86
N VAL A 143 6.66 6.51 5.87
CA VAL A 143 7.65 6.78 4.80
C VAL A 143 8.86 7.54 5.36
N PRO A 144 8.71 8.67 6.08
CA PRO A 144 9.83 9.33 6.72
C PRO A 144 10.59 8.43 7.71
N ALA A 145 9.89 7.67 8.53
CA ALA A 145 10.52 6.73 9.47
C ALA A 145 11.32 5.65 8.74
N GLY A 146 10.77 5.08 7.67
CA GLY A 146 11.49 4.11 6.82
C GLY A 146 12.71 4.70 6.14
N THR A 147 12.64 5.96 5.69
CA THR A 147 13.76 6.68 5.10
C THR A 147 14.85 6.96 6.13
N LEU A 148 14.49 7.39 7.35
CA LEU A 148 15.42 7.56 8.46
C LEU A 148 16.11 6.25 8.85
N LEU A 149 15.37 5.15 8.92
CA LEU A 149 15.94 3.82 9.20
C LEU A 149 16.93 3.39 8.11
N ALA A 150 16.62 3.66 6.84
CA ALA A 150 17.49 3.34 5.73
C ALA A 150 18.78 4.16 5.75
N GLU A 151 18.71 5.42 6.17
CA GLU A 151 19.86 6.32 6.28
C GLU A 151 20.74 5.96 7.48
N ALA A 152 20.12 5.70 8.64
CA ALA A 152 20.85 5.46 9.89
C ALA A 152 21.37 4.02 10.03
N MET A 153 20.71 3.04 9.43
CA MET A 153 21.01 1.61 9.63
C MET A 153 21.00 0.81 8.32
N SER A 154 19.81 0.51 7.81
CA SER A 154 19.64 -0.28 6.59
C SER A 154 18.22 -0.15 6.03
N TRP A 155 18.11 0.01 4.71
CA TRP A 155 16.84 -0.02 4.01
C TRP A 155 16.08 -1.36 4.18
N ARG A 156 16.79 -2.46 4.41
CA ARG A 156 16.22 -3.79 4.66
C ARG A 156 15.41 -3.82 5.96
N LEU A 157 15.83 -3.07 6.97
CA LEU A 157 15.15 -3.00 8.26
C LEU A 157 13.74 -2.40 8.11
N ALA A 158 13.54 -1.44 7.22
CA ALA A 158 12.21 -0.90 6.94
C ALA A 158 11.24 -2.00 6.48
N PHE A 159 11.66 -2.86 5.55
CA PHE A 159 10.84 -3.99 5.10
C PHE A 159 10.68 -5.08 6.16
N ALA A 160 11.70 -5.34 6.97
CA ALA A 160 11.58 -6.29 8.08
C ALA A 160 10.55 -5.85 9.13
N ILE A 161 10.51 -4.55 9.46
CA ILE A 161 9.50 -3.96 10.36
C ILE A 161 8.11 -4.07 9.72
N LEU A 162 7.96 -3.79 8.43
CA LEU A 162 6.67 -3.95 7.73
C LEU A 162 6.21 -5.41 7.72
N ALA A 163 7.13 -6.37 7.56
CA ALA A 163 6.82 -7.79 7.65
C ALA A 163 6.33 -8.17 9.05
N ALA A 164 7.05 -7.75 10.10
CA ALA A 164 6.65 -7.98 11.49
C ALA A 164 5.28 -7.36 11.80
N TRP A 165 5.04 -6.14 11.30
CA TRP A 165 3.74 -5.48 11.45
C TRP A 165 2.63 -6.21 10.71
N ALA A 166 2.89 -6.77 9.52
CA ALA A 166 1.93 -7.60 8.78
C ALA A 166 1.52 -8.83 9.60
N LEU A 167 2.49 -9.50 10.24
CA LEU A 167 2.22 -10.63 11.13
C LEU A 167 1.36 -10.20 12.33
N MET A 168 1.69 -9.09 12.97
CA MET A 168 0.88 -8.52 14.05
C MET A 168 -0.55 -8.23 13.57
N THR A 169 -0.70 -7.64 12.39
CA THR A 169 -2.03 -7.33 11.84
C THR A 169 -2.84 -8.59 11.56
N ILE A 170 -2.23 -9.69 11.11
CA ILE A 170 -2.93 -10.99 10.98
C ILE A 170 -3.54 -11.40 12.33
N VAL A 171 -2.75 -11.37 13.41
CA VAL A 171 -3.21 -11.72 14.76
C VAL A 171 -4.37 -10.81 15.20
N VAL A 172 -4.24 -9.51 14.97
CA VAL A 172 -5.27 -8.52 15.33
C VAL A 172 -6.54 -8.72 14.51
N VAL A 173 -6.44 -9.01 13.21
CA VAL A 173 -7.60 -9.31 12.34
C VAL A 173 -8.31 -10.59 12.79
N ILE A 174 -7.57 -11.63 13.12
CA ILE A 174 -8.14 -12.88 13.65
C ILE A 174 -8.96 -12.61 14.90
N SER A 175 -8.44 -11.78 15.81
CA SER A 175 -9.00 -11.52 17.14
C SER A 175 -10.14 -10.50 17.13
N TRP A 176 -10.05 -9.44 16.29
CA TRP A 176 -10.92 -8.28 16.39
C TRP A 176 -11.95 -8.17 15.27
N VAL A 177 -11.73 -8.83 14.12
CA VAL A 177 -12.68 -8.79 13.01
C VAL A 177 -13.59 -10.00 13.10
N PRO A 178 -14.91 -9.84 13.23
CA PRO A 178 -15.86 -10.95 13.24
C PRO A 178 -15.90 -11.64 11.88
N SER A 179 -16.33 -12.88 11.86
CA SER A 179 -16.64 -13.56 10.59
C SER A 179 -17.87 -12.91 9.95
N ILE A 180 -17.76 -12.60 8.67
CA ILE A 180 -18.82 -12.04 7.84
C ILE A 180 -19.03 -13.02 6.71
N ASP A 181 -20.30 -13.35 6.43
CA ASP A 181 -20.65 -14.23 5.33
C ASP A 181 -20.21 -13.64 3.98
N PRO A 182 -19.88 -14.48 3.00
CA PRO A 182 -19.60 -14.03 1.65
C PRO A 182 -20.78 -13.23 1.10
N ILE A 183 -20.49 -12.19 0.33
CA ILE A 183 -21.54 -11.41 -0.32
C ILE A 183 -22.25 -12.29 -1.35
N LYS A 184 -23.55 -12.06 -1.53
CA LYS A 184 -24.32 -12.69 -2.61
C LYS A 184 -23.64 -12.41 -3.94
N ASP A 185 -23.16 -13.46 -4.57
CA ASP A 185 -22.38 -13.41 -5.80
C ASP A 185 -23.25 -13.08 -6.99
N ALA A 186 -23.01 -11.95 -7.64
CA ALA A 186 -23.63 -11.60 -8.91
C ALA A 186 -23.03 -12.36 -10.12
N GLY A 187 -22.08 -13.26 -9.86
CA GLY A 187 -21.30 -13.95 -10.88
C GLY A 187 -20.27 -13.06 -11.58
N ILE A 188 -19.36 -13.67 -12.34
CA ILE A 188 -18.29 -12.93 -13.05
C ILE A 188 -18.88 -11.88 -13.99
N LYS A 189 -19.90 -12.21 -14.76
CA LYS A 189 -20.57 -11.26 -15.67
C LYS A 189 -21.19 -10.08 -14.93
N GLY A 190 -21.78 -10.31 -13.75
CA GLY A 190 -22.35 -9.25 -12.92
C GLY A 190 -21.29 -8.28 -12.38
N GLN A 191 -20.12 -8.79 -12.01
CA GLN A 191 -19.02 -7.96 -11.49
C GLN A 191 -18.47 -6.98 -12.54
N PHE A 192 -18.45 -7.34 -13.82
CA PHE A 192 -17.96 -6.48 -14.90
C PHE A 192 -19.05 -5.66 -15.58
N ARG A 193 -20.33 -5.80 -15.18
CA ARG A 193 -21.46 -5.08 -15.80
C ARG A 193 -21.28 -3.55 -15.72
N PHE A 194 -20.67 -3.02 -14.67
CA PHE A 194 -20.45 -1.58 -14.54
C PHE A 194 -19.56 -1.00 -15.67
N LEU A 195 -18.68 -1.83 -16.26
CA LEU A 195 -17.81 -1.40 -17.38
C LEU A 195 -18.57 -1.24 -18.71
N THR A 196 -19.84 -1.64 -18.78
CA THR A 196 -20.68 -1.39 -19.98
C THR A 196 -21.18 0.06 -20.05
N HIS A 197 -21.02 0.84 -18.97
CA HIS A 197 -21.39 2.24 -18.91
C HIS A 197 -20.17 3.16 -19.08
N PRO A 198 -20.31 4.35 -19.70
CA PRO A 198 -19.17 5.25 -19.91
C PRO A 198 -18.64 5.89 -18.62
N GLY A 199 -19.48 6.07 -17.59
CA GLY A 199 -19.09 6.73 -16.34
C GLY A 199 -17.87 6.14 -15.67
N PRO A 200 -17.79 4.82 -15.40
CA PRO A 200 -16.61 4.18 -14.85
C PRO A 200 -15.32 4.40 -15.66
N TRP A 201 -15.42 4.39 -16.99
CA TRP A 201 -14.28 4.64 -17.87
C TRP A 201 -13.76 6.08 -17.76
N LEU A 202 -14.66 7.07 -17.66
CA LEU A 202 -14.27 8.46 -17.46
C LEU A 202 -13.56 8.65 -16.12
N ILE A 203 -14.04 7.98 -15.05
CA ILE A 203 -13.39 8.00 -13.74
C ILE A 203 -12.00 7.34 -13.82
N LEU A 204 -11.89 6.18 -14.47
CA LEU A 204 -10.60 5.50 -14.64
C LEU A 204 -9.61 6.35 -15.42
N LEU A 205 -10.03 7.02 -16.50
CA LEU A 205 -9.20 7.93 -17.28
C LEU A 205 -8.78 9.16 -16.46
N ALA A 206 -9.71 9.74 -15.69
CA ALA A 206 -9.39 10.88 -14.82
C ALA A 206 -8.35 10.50 -13.75
N VAL A 207 -8.50 9.33 -13.12
CA VAL A 207 -7.52 8.81 -12.15
C VAL A 207 -6.19 8.50 -12.83
N PHE A 208 -6.21 7.86 -14.00
CA PHE A 208 -5.00 7.51 -14.75
C PHE A 208 -4.19 8.76 -15.11
N PHE A 209 -4.79 9.74 -15.75
CA PHE A 209 -4.08 10.97 -16.17
C PHE A 209 -3.76 11.89 -14.99
N GLY A 210 -4.68 12.02 -14.02
CA GLY A 210 -4.51 12.90 -12.87
C GLY A 210 -3.38 12.43 -11.93
N ASN A 211 -3.28 11.13 -11.70
CA ASN A 211 -2.25 10.60 -10.78
C ASN A 211 -0.91 10.30 -11.47
N SER A 212 -0.88 10.05 -12.79
CA SER A 212 0.35 9.66 -13.49
C SER A 212 1.47 10.68 -13.30
N GLY A 213 1.18 11.98 -13.48
CA GLY A 213 2.17 13.05 -13.34
C GLY A 213 2.73 13.16 -11.93
N ILE A 214 1.85 13.09 -10.92
CA ILE A 214 2.23 13.14 -9.51
C ILE A 214 3.11 11.93 -9.16
N PHE A 215 2.70 10.72 -9.54
CA PHE A 215 3.48 9.51 -9.24
C PHE A 215 4.81 9.44 -9.99
N CYS A 216 4.91 9.95 -11.22
CA CYS A 216 6.18 10.07 -11.93
C CYS A 216 7.18 10.91 -11.16
N TRP A 217 6.78 12.07 -10.64
CA TRP A 217 7.64 12.95 -9.84
C TRP A 217 7.90 12.36 -8.45
N TRP A 218 6.85 11.88 -7.76
CA TRP A 218 6.92 11.37 -6.39
C TRP A 218 7.80 10.12 -6.28
N SER A 219 7.83 9.27 -7.31
CA SER A 219 8.68 8.08 -7.35
C SER A 219 10.17 8.41 -7.27
N TYR A 220 10.56 9.59 -7.72
CA TYR A 220 11.95 10.05 -7.73
C TYR A 220 12.18 11.27 -6.82
N VAL A 221 11.27 11.55 -5.88
CA VAL A 221 11.34 12.72 -5.00
C VAL A 221 12.64 12.76 -4.19
N SER A 222 13.07 11.63 -3.63
CA SER A 222 14.29 11.55 -2.83
C SER A 222 15.57 11.88 -3.64
N PRO A 223 15.86 11.23 -4.77
CA PRO A 223 17.00 11.60 -5.60
C PRO A 223 16.88 13.00 -6.20
N TRP A 224 15.67 13.49 -6.49
CA TRP A 224 15.46 14.84 -7.01
C TRP A 224 15.78 15.90 -5.96
N LEU A 225 15.31 15.73 -4.72
CA LEU A 225 15.63 16.63 -3.60
C LEU A 225 17.13 16.70 -3.36
N GLN A 226 17.85 15.57 -3.44
CA GLN A 226 19.29 15.52 -3.21
C GLN A 226 20.09 16.14 -4.36
N LYS A 227 19.83 15.73 -5.61
CA LYS A 227 20.64 16.12 -6.78
C LYS A 227 20.29 17.49 -7.33
N THR A 228 19.01 17.84 -7.39
CA THR A 228 18.52 19.08 -8.00
C THR A 228 18.22 20.12 -6.93
N GLY A 229 17.63 19.73 -5.83
CA GLY A 229 17.29 20.60 -4.71
C GLY A 229 18.48 20.93 -3.80
N GLY A 230 19.60 20.20 -3.88
CA GLY A 230 20.80 20.41 -3.07
C GLY A 230 20.63 20.05 -1.58
N TRP A 231 19.55 19.35 -1.23
CA TRP A 231 19.28 18.94 0.16
C TRP A 231 20.14 17.74 0.56
N SER A 232 20.62 17.72 1.80
CA SER A 232 21.32 16.53 2.32
C SER A 232 20.38 15.35 2.49
N ALA A 233 20.90 14.12 2.39
CA ALA A 233 20.12 12.89 2.58
C ALA A 233 19.39 12.88 3.93
N THR A 234 19.99 13.44 4.98
CA THR A 234 19.42 13.55 6.33
C THR A 234 18.22 14.50 6.41
N MET A 235 18.07 15.46 5.47
CA MET A 235 16.94 16.38 5.42
C MET A 235 15.74 15.81 4.65
N VAL A 236 15.97 14.84 3.76
CA VAL A 236 14.90 14.24 2.93
C VAL A 236 13.73 13.71 3.76
N PRO A 237 13.94 12.95 4.86
CA PRO A 237 12.83 12.48 5.69
C PRO A 237 11.96 13.61 6.25
N MET A 238 12.59 14.70 6.69
CA MET A 238 11.89 15.87 7.24
C MET A 238 11.02 16.55 6.17
N LEU A 239 11.53 16.70 4.94
CA LEU A 239 10.78 17.25 3.82
C LEU A 239 9.61 16.33 3.44
N MET A 240 9.76 15.02 3.56
CA MET A 240 8.67 14.07 3.33
C MET A 240 7.59 14.13 4.42
N VAL A 241 7.94 14.45 5.67
CA VAL A 241 6.95 14.74 6.73
C VAL A 241 6.10 15.96 6.33
N LEU A 242 6.74 17.04 5.87
CA LEU A 242 6.02 18.25 5.44
C LEU A 242 5.07 17.96 4.28
N ALA A 243 5.50 17.14 3.30
CA ALA A 243 4.64 16.72 2.20
C ALA A 243 3.47 15.85 2.70
N GLY A 244 3.71 14.92 3.64
CA GLY A 244 2.68 14.12 4.28
C GLY A 244 1.66 14.96 5.05
N LEU A 245 2.10 16.00 5.76
CA LEU A 245 1.21 16.97 6.41
C LEU A 245 0.35 17.72 5.39
N GLY A 246 0.93 18.10 4.25
CA GLY A 246 0.17 18.69 3.14
C GLY A 246 -0.91 17.76 2.59
N MET A 247 -0.64 16.45 2.50
CA MET A 247 -1.66 15.46 2.10
C MET A 247 -2.80 15.36 3.12
N VAL A 248 -2.51 15.45 4.42
CA VAL A 248 -3.54 15.46 5.48
C VAL A 248 -4.42 16.69 5.37
N VAL A 249 -3.81 17.87 5.25
CA VAL A 249 -4.54 19.15 5.15
C VAL A 249 -5.39 19.20 3.88
N GLY A 250 -4.85 18.72 2.76
CA GLY A 250 -5.58 18.69 1.48
C GLY A 250 -6.66 17.60 1.38
N GLY A 251 -6.69 16.66 2.33
CA GLY A 251 -7.69 15.59 2.40
C GLY A 251 -8.88 15.89 3.33
N ILE A 252 -8.86 17.04 4.03
CA ILE A 252 -9.93 17.54 4.90
C ILE A 252 -10.83 18.50 4.10
#